data_10d2f7f9f4a340a265c3d20c292a32ec
#
_entry.id   10d2f7f9f4a340a265c3d20c292a32ec
#
_cell.length_a   1.000
_cell.length_b   1.000
_cell.length_c   1.000
_cell.angle_alpha   90.00
_cell.angle_beta   90.00
_cell.angle_gamma   90.00
#
_symmetry.space_group_name_H-M   'P 1'
#
loop_
_entity.id
_entity.type
_entity.pdbx_description
1 polymer ?
#
loop_
_entity_poly.entity_id
_entity_poly.type
_entity_poly.pdbx_seq_one_letter_code
_entity_poly.pdbx_strand_id
1 'polypeptide(L)'
;DFMYASPSEYAFAILYFTGSKAVNVVMRQRALDLGYSMNEHGLYKMTGKKKGPKLDTIFPNERSVFEFLGLKYKKPTERIDGRSVVLKSTDEPTEEVGIVVTPVEMKQSKTRVKRPRVKSLKKKKKNTKKKASEKFAPRKALLALAKDGISEIKGLSEEQLSKMIHYANDAYYNKKPVVTDNVYDILKEYIQRNYPDNIAITEVGAPVEKNKVALPYYMGSMEKIKPDTGALARWKKKHKGPYVVSAKLDGMSIMYSTENGEKRLYSRGGATNGLDLSHMIPYLKLPDVEDITIRGELIIPIAVFNKKYKGKGYKSARNFVGGMMNSKGRETSKWKDMNMVAYEVIKPELKPSAQMRWLEKNGAITVKNTTTKNISNESLSKILVDWRSS
;
A
#
# COMPACT_ATOMS: atom_id res chain seq x y z
N ASP A 1 14.17 -9.64 -1.24
CA ASP A 1 14.30 -10.08 0.15
C ASP A 1 13.94 -11.56 0.23
N PHE A 2 14.90 -12.40 0.66
CA PHE A 2 14.61 -13.78 1.05
C PHE A 2 14.15 -13.76 2.50
N MET A 3 13.01 -14.38 2.78
CA MET A 3 12.55 -14.59 4.13
C MET A 3 12.62 -16.08 4.46
N TYR A 4 13.39 -16.43 5.48
CA TYR A 4 13.41 -17.76 6.04
C TYR A 4 12.21 -17.93 6.95
N ALA A 5 11.44 -18.99 6.74
CA ALA A 5 10.38 -19.42 7.64
C ALA A 5 10.77 -20.81 8.20
N SER A 6 10.74 -20.97 9.53
CA SER A 6 10.93 -22.27 10.14
C SER A 6 9.79 -23.23 9.76
N PRO A 7 9.98 -24.55 9.83
CA PRO A 7 8.91 -25.52 9.53
C PRO A 7 7.61 -25.24 10.31
N SER A 8 7.70 -24.79 11.56
CA SER A 8 6.55 -24.44 12.40
C SER A 8 5.87 -23.13 12.02
N GLU A 9 6.50 -22.30 11.20
CA GLU A 9 5.97 -21.01 10.73
C GLU A 9 5.54 -21.05 9.26
N TYR A 10 5.98 -22.09 8.54
CA TYR A 10 5.83 -22.17 7.09
C TYR A 10 4.38 -22.03 6.62
N ALA A 11 3.42 -22.67 7.29
CA ALA A 11 2.00 -22.57 6.96
C ALA A 11 1.47 -21.14 7.04
N PHE A 12 1.92 -20.36 8.03
CA PHE A 12 1.53 -18.97 8.22
C PHE A 12 2.26 -18.03 7.26
N ALA A 13 3.53 -18.28 6.98
CA ALA A 13 4.30 -17.52 6.01
C ALA A 13 3.71 -17.70 4.60
N ILE A 14 3.45 -18.93 4.16
CA ILE A 14 2.80 -19.18 2.86
C ILE A 14 1.43 -18.53 2.79
N LEU A 15 0.60 -18.65 3.81
CA LEU A 15 -0.71 -18.02 3.88
C LEU A 15 -0.62 -16.50 3.78
N TYR A 16 0.36 -15.89 4.46
CA TYR A 16 0.61 -14.46 4.40
C TYR A 16 0.97 -13.98 2.99
N PHE A 17 1.83 -14.74 2.29
CA PHE A 17 2.32 -14.35 0.96
C PHE A 17 1.41 -14.75 -0.20
N THR A 18 0.62 -15.82 -0.06
CA THR A 18 -0.29 -16.32 -1.10
C THR A 18 -1.71 -15.80 -0.99
N GLY A 19 -2.17 -15.47 0.22
CA GLY A 19 -3.47 -14.85 0.40
C GLY A 19 -3.52 -13.46 -0.21
N SER A 20 -4.70 -13.00 -0.66
CA SER A 20 -4.80 -11.56 -0.91
C SER A 20 -4.67 -10.81 0.42
N LYS A 21 -4.21 -9.55 0.37
CA LYS A 21 -4.15 -8.69 1.56
C LYS A 21 -5.50 -8.65 2.30
N ALA A 22 -6.62 -8.59 1.55
CA ALA A 22 -7.95 -8.56 2.10
C ALA A 22 -8.31 -9.87 2.83
N VAL A 23 -7.94 -11.03 2.28
CA VAL A 23 -8.11 -12.33 2.93
C VAL A 23 -7.31 -12.39 4.24
N ASN A 24 -6.04 -11.97 4.22
CA ASN A 24 -5.21 -11.95 5.42
C ASN A 24 -5.78 -11.06 6.53
N VAL A 25 -6.36 -9.91 6.19
CA VAL A 25 -7.01 -9.02 7.17
C VAL A 25 -8.23 -9.71 7.81
N VAL A 26 -9.11 -10.33 6.99
CA VAL A 26 -10.30 -11.01 7.51
C VAL A 26 -9.93 -12.23 8.35
N MET A 27 -8.93 -13.01 7.93
CA MET A 27 -8.45 -14.16 8.71
C MET A 27 -7.82 -13.74 10.04
N ARG A 28 -7.05 -12.65 10.08
CA ARG A 28 -6.51 -12.09 11.32
C ARG A 28 -7.61 -11.58 12.24
N GLN A 29 -8.65 -10.95 11.68
CA GLN A 29 -9.82 -10.55 12.47
C GLN A 29 -10.52 -11.78 13.05
N ARG A 30 -10.73 -12.83 12.25
CA ARG A 30 -11.31 -14.09 12.74
C ARG A 30 -10.48 -14.70 13.86
N ALA A 31 -9.16 -14.67 13.76
CA ALA A 31 -8.28 -15.13 14.84
C ALA A 31 -8.49 -14.29 16.12
N LEU A 32 -8.62 -12.96 16.01
CA LEU A 32 -8.91 -12.09 17.16
C LEU A 32 -10.26 -12.39 17.79
N ASP A 33 -11.29 -12.66 16.99
CA ASP A 33 -12.63 -13.03 17.47
C ASP A 33 -12.61 -14.35 18.27
N LEU A 34 -11.64 -15.22 17.95
CA LEU A 34 -11.40 -16.48 18.67
C LEU A 34 -10.40 -16.34 19.85
N GLY A 35 -9.93 -15.13 20.14
CA GLY A 35 -8.99 -14.85 21.22
C GLY A 35 -7.52 -15.08 20.88
N TYR A 36 -7.17 -15.06 19.58
CA TYR A 36 -5.80 -15.22 19.10
C TYR A 36 -5.35 -14.03 18.25
N SER A 37 -4.06 -13.71 18.28
CA SER A 37 -3.40 -12.81 17.34
C SER A 37 -2.63 -13.64 16.30
N MET A 38 -2.87 -13.43 15.01
CA MET A 38 -2.23 -14.15 13.91
C MET A 38 -1.29 -13.25 13.11
N ASN A 39 -0.09 -13.75 12.80
CA ASN A 39 0.84 -13.13 11.86
C ASN A 39 1.57 -14.21 11.04
N GLU A 40 2.56 -13.83 10.25
CA GLU A 40 3.40 -14.69 9.42
C GLU A 40 4.25 -15.70 10.19
N HIS A 41 4.39 -15.52 11.51
CA HIS A 41 5.14 -16.40 12.41
C HIS A 41 4.26 -17.37 13.20
N GLY A 42 2.92 -17.21 13.17
CA GLY A 42 2.01 -18.10 13.87
C GLY A 42 0.84 -17.43 14.56
N LEU A 43 0.20 -18.20 15.45
CA LEU A 43 -0.88 -17.79 16.34
C LEU A 43 -0.36 -17.57 17.75
N TYR A 44 -0.90 -16.55 18.42
CA TYR A 44 -0.52 -16.15 19.76
C TYR A 44 -1.79 -15.98 20.61
N LYS A 45 -1.83 -16.56 21.76
CA LYS A 45 -2.97 -16.41 22.68
C LYS A 45 -3.10 -14.95 23.15
N MET A 46 -4.32 -14.42 23.14
CA MET A 46 -4.58 -13.06 23.64
C MET A 46 -4.99 -13.11 25.12
N THR A 47 -4.40 -12.24 25.93
CA THR A 47 -4.83 -12.00 27.32
C THR A 47 -5.33 -10.57 27.41
N GLY A 48 -6.64 -10.40 27.23
CA GLY A 48 -7.24 -9.08 27.01
C GLY A 48 -6.70 -8.42 25.74
N LYS A 49 -6.08 -7.25 25.86
CA LYS A 49 -5.48 -6.51 24.72
C LYS A 49 -3.99 -6.80 24.49
N LYS A 50 -3.39 -7.67 25.30
CA LYS A 50 -1.95 -8.00 25.18
C LYS A 50 -1.75 -9.31 24.44
N LYS A 51 -0.77 -9.32 23.54
CA LYS A 51 -0.29 -10.53 22.86
C LYS A 51 0.48 -11.37 23.87
N GLY A 52 0.04 -12.59 24.08
CA GLY A 52 0.65 -13.59 24.96
C GLY A 52 1.61 -14.52 24.23
N PRO A 53 1.86 -15.72 24.79
CA PRO A 53 2.77 -16.70 24.18
C PRO A 53 2.25 -17.21 22.85
N LYS A 54 3.18 -17.66 22.00
CA LYS A 54 2.88 -18.37 20.75
C LYS A 54 2.16 -19.66 21.10
N LEU A 55 1.17 -20.00 20.27
CA LEU A 55 0.45 -21.27 20.43
C LEU A 55 1.37 -22.43 20.04
N ASP A 56 1.43 -23.43 20.89
CA ASP A 56 2.32 -24.59 20.72
C ASP A 56 1.66 -25.70 19.89
N THR A 57 0.88 -25.29 18.89
CA THR A 57 0.17 -26.19 17.98
C THR A 57 0.91 -26.23 16.64
N ILE A 58 1.12 -27.43 16.11
CA ILE A 58 1.75 -27.63 14.80
C ILE A 58 0.68 -27.47 13.71
N PHE A 59 0.98 -26.60 12.75
CA PHE A 59 0.17 -26.39 11.56
C PHE A 59 0.95 -26.88 10.34
N PRO A 60 0.69 -28.10 9.85
CA PRO A 60 1.49 -28.71 8.78
C PRO A 60 1.34 -28.00 7.42
N ASN A 61 0.23 -27.31 7.20
CA ASN A 61 -0.07 -26.58 5.96
C ASN A 61 -1.11 -25.48 6.18
N GLU A 62 -1.38 -24.69 5.14
CA GLU A 62 -2.38 -23.61 5.20
C GLU A 62 -3.79 -24.10 5.53
N ARG A 63 -4.18 -25.30 5.05
CA ARG A 63 -5.51 -25.88 5.32
C ARG A 63 -5.75 -26.02 6.82
N SER A 64 -4.76 -26.50 7.58
CA SER A 64 -4.88 -26.64 9.04
C SER A 64 -5.09 -25.29 9.75
N VAL A 65 -4.57 -24.21 9.21
CA VAL A 65 -4.83 -22.85 9.75
C VAL A 65 -6.28 -22.44 9.49
N PHE A 66 -6.82 -22.69 8.30
CA PHE A 66 -8.23 -22.44 7.99
C PHE A 66 -9.15 -23.24 8.91
N GLU A 67 -8.85 -24.51 9.12
CA GLU A 67 -9.63 -25.41 9.98
C GLU A 67 -9.64 -24.97 11.43
N PHE A 68 -8.48 -24.60 11.95
CA PHE A 68 -8.37 -24.05 13.31
C PHE A 68 -9.22 -22.81 13.51
N LEU A 69 -9.32 -21.95 12.49
CA LEU A 69 -10.14 -20.75 12.51
C LEU A 69 -11.62 -21.00 12.21
N GLY A 70 -12.01 -22.26 11.97
CA GLY A 70 -13.39 -22.63 11.61
C GLY A 70 -13.79 -22.11 10.23
N LEU A 71 -12.86 -22.09 9.28
CA LEU A 71 -13.04 -21.55 7.94
C LEU A 71 -12.99 -22.68 6.89
N LYS A 72 -13.74 -22.51 5.78
CA LYS A 72 -13.59 -23.34 4.58
C LYS A 72 -12.25 -23.03 3.92
N TYR A 73 -11.46 -24.08 3.66
CA TYR A 73 -10.20 -23.90 2.94
C TYR A 73 -10.46 -23.39 1.52
N LYS A 74 -9.70 -22.39 1.11
CA LYS A 74 -9.65 -21.84 -0.23
C LYS A 74 -8.25 -21.94 -0.79
N LYS A 75 -8.10 -22.44 -2.02
CA LYS A 75 -6.82 -22.44 -2.72
C LYS A 75 -6.31 -21.01 -2.91
N PRO A 76 -4.99 -20.77 -3.02
CA PRO A 76 -4.45 -19.43 -3.23
C PRO A 76 -5.11 -18.66 -4.39
N THR A 77 -5.44 -19.34 -5.49
CA THR A 77 -6.11 -18.77 -6.67
C THR A 77 -7.56 -18.33 -6.42
N GLU A 78 -8.21 -18.86 -5.38
CA GLU A 78 -9.59 -18.53 -4.99
C GLU A 78 -9.66 -17.40 -3.96
N ARG A 79 -8.52 -16.96 -3.42
CA ARG A 79 -8.43 -15.95 -2.36
C ARG A 79 -8.41 -14.53 -2.94
N ILE A 80 -9.46 -14.18 -3.69
CA ILE A 80 -9.52 -12.93 -4.46
C ILE A 80 -9.68 -11.73 -3.52
N ASP A 81 -10.61 -11.80 -2.58
CA ASP A 81 -10.92 -10.74 -1.63
C ASP A 81 -11.40 -11.31 -0.27
N GLY A 82 -11.76 -10.41 0.67
CA GLY A 82 -12.20 -10.81 2.01
C GLY A 82 -13.46 -11.70 2.05
N ARG A 83 -14.27 -11.74 0.98
CA ARG A 83 -15.45 -12.63 0.86
C ARG A 83 -15.05 -14.07 0.59
N SER A 84 -13.81 -14.31 0.19
CA SER A 84 -13.25 -15.65 0.05
C SER A 84 -13.09 -16.36 1.39
N VAL A 85 -13.13 -15.64 2.52
CA VAL A 85 -13.08 -16.18 3.88
C VAL A 85 -14.50 -16.54 4.31
N VAL A 86 -14.83 -17.84 4.27
CA VAL A 86 -16.16 -18.37 4.54
C VAL A 86 -16.09 -19.28 5.77
N LEU A 87 -17.04 -19.13 6.70
CA LEU A 87 -17.17 -20.03 7.84
C LEU A 87 -17.59 -21.45 7.38
N LYS A 88 -17.07 -22.48 8.02
CA LYS A 88 -17.61 -23.82 7.85
C LYS A 88 -19.04 -23.86 8.42
N SER A 89 -19.99 -24.46 7.69
CA SER A 89 -21.28 -24.80 8.23
C SER A 89 -21.15 -26.03 9.13
N THR A 90 -21.99 -26.13 10.17
CA THR A 90 -21.96 -27.23 11.14
C THR A 90 -22.31 -28.61 10.56
N ASP A 91 -22.76 -28.67 9.31
CA ASP A 91 -23.29 -29.88 8.67
C ASP A 91 -22.35 -30.52 7.62
N GLU A 92 -21.10 -30.04 7.48
CA GLU A 92 -20.14 -30.68 6.57
C GLU A 92 -19.25 -31.69 7.31
N PRO A 93 -19.07 -32.93 6.80
CA PRO A 93 -18.19 -33.91 7.43
C PRO A 93 -16.74 -33.45 7.44
N THR A 94 -16.11 -33.54 8.60
CA THR A 94 -14.68 -33.27 8.79
C THR A 94 -13.87 -34.40 8.17
N GLU A 95 -13.12 -34.13 7.09
CA GLU A 95 -12.01 -34.99 6.71
C GLU A 95 -10.97 -34.95 7.85
N GLU A 96 -10.67 -36.09 8.42
CA GLU A 96 -9.71 -36.24 9.50
C GLU A 96 -8.29 -35.86 9.03
N VAL A 97 -7.86 -34.67 9.39
CA VAL A 97 -6.46 -34.28 9.38
C VAL A 97 -6.03 -34.25 10.85
N GLY A 98 -5.16 -35.16 11.23
CA GLY A 98 -4.74 -35.41 12.62
C GLY A 98 -4.28 -34.17 13.38
N ILE A 99 -5.20 -33.55 14.06
CA ILE A 99 -4.95 -32.46 15.01
C ILE A 99 -5.13 -33.05 16.40
N VAL A 100 -4.05 -33.22 17.15
CA VAL A 100 -4.12 -33.60 18.57
C VAL A 100 -4.46 -32.31 19.36
N VAL A 101 -5.74 -32.17 19.66
CA VAL A 101 -6.23 -31.09 20.55
C VAL A 101 -6.57 -31.72 21.89
N THR A 102 -5.87 -31.36 22.95
CA THR A 102 -6.30 -31.64 24.32
C THR A 102 -7.51 -30.77 24.66
N PRO A 103 -8.64 -31.34 25.13
CA PRO A 103 -9.85 -30.56 25.40
C PRO A 103 -9.66 -29.69 26.64
N VAL A 104 -9.86 -28.39 26.47
CA VAL A 104 -10.11 -27.50 27.63
C VAL A 104 -11.62 -27.35 27.77
N GLU A 105 -12.16 -27.81 28.89
CA GLU A 105 -13.59 -27.73 29.22
C GLU A 105 -14.11 -26.29 29.17
N MET A 106 -15.10 -26.06 28.31
CA MET A 106 -15.85 -24.82 28.28
C MET A 106 -17.00 -24.87 29.27
N LYS A 107 -16.94 -24.11 30.35
CA LYS A 107 -18.10 -23.84 31.22
C LYS A 107 -19.11 -22.97 30.46
N GLN A 108 -20.26 -23.56 30.13
CA GLN A 108 -21.40 -22.84 29.58
C GLN A 108 -22.05 -21.95 30.62
N SER A 109 -22.01 -20.64 30.48
CA SER A 109 -22.87 -19.74 31.28
C SER A 109 -24.20 -19.56 30.54
N LYS A 110 -25.27 -20.10 31.13
CA LYS A 110 -26.65 -19.92 30.68
C LYS A 110 -27.13 -18.53 31.12
N THR A 111 -27.15 -17.56 30.22
CA THR A 111 -27.85 -16.30 30.45
C THR A 111 -29.17 -16.31 29.66
N ARG A 112 -30.26 -16.31 30.45
CA ARG A 112 -31.66 -16.36 30.00
C ARG A 112 -32.08 -15.01 29.43
N VAL A 113 -32.28 -14.90 28.12
CA VAL A 113 -32.78 -13.70 27.44
C VAL A 113 -34.28 -13.56 27.71
N LYS A 114 -34.69 -12.51 28.44
CA LYS A 114 -36.11 -12.11 28.58
C LYS A 114 -36.50 -11.25 27.35
N ARG A 115 -37.56 -11.70 26.64
CA ARG A 115 -38.18 -10.94 25.54
C ARG A 115 -38.92 -9.70 26.10
N PRO A 116 -38.78 -8.51 25.47
CA PRO A 116 -39.55 -7.35 25.86
C PRO A 116 -40.98 -7.40 25.30
N ARG A 117 -41.93 -7.08 26.15
CA ARG A 117 -43.39 -6.99 25.89
C ARG A 117 -43.69 -5.66 25.21
N VAL A 118 -44.34 -5.69 24.06
CA VAL A 118 -44.81 -4.52 23.33
C VAL A 118 -45.87 -3.79 24.13
N LYS A 119 -45.69 -2.50 24.40
CA LYS A 119 -46.76 -1.60 24.88
C LYS A 119 -46.89 -0.42 23.90
N SER A 120 -48.16 -0.16 23.60
CA SER A 120 -48.71 0.79 22.64
C SER A 120 -48.31 2.27 22.89
N LEU A 121 -48.22 2.99 21.77
CA LEU A 121 -47.90 4.40 21.65
C LEU A 121 -48.95 5.31 22.27
N LYS A 122 -48.53 6.25 23.13
CA LYS A 122 -49.22 7.53 23.34
C LYS A 122 -48.26 8.65 22.92
N LYS A 123 -48.70 9.44 21.94
CA LYS A 123 -47.98 10.66 21.47
C LYS A 123 -47.91 11.69 22.62
N LYS A 124 -46.69 12.09 22.98
CA LYS A 124 -46.43 13.36 23.65
C LYS A 124 -45.37 14.14 22.86
N LYS A 125 -45.78 15.30 22.35
CA LYS A 125 -44.87 16.31 21.83
C LYS A 125 -43.88 16.71 22.91
N LYS A 126 -42.59 16.55 22.69
CA LYS A 126 -41.53 17.16 23.49
C LYS A 126 -40.53 17.85 22.59
N ASN A 127 -40.30 19.12 22.91
CA ASN A 127 -39.29 19.99 22.34
C ASN A 127 -37.94 19.31 22.24
N THR A 128 -37.44 19.16 21.04
CA THR A 128 -36.04 18.74 20.80
C THR A 128 -35.13 19.95 20.91
N LYS A 129 -34.49 20.12 22.06
CA LYS A 129 -33.25 20.90 22.15
C LYS A 129 -32.25 20.20 21.23
N LYS A 130 -31.75 20.92 20.21
CA LYS A 130 -30.63 20.49 19.37
C LYS A 130 -29.44 20.18 20.27
N LYS A 131 -29.09 18.89 20.44
CA LYS A 131 -27.76 18.48 20.88
C LYS A 131 -26.78 18.94 19.82
N ALA A 132 -25.79 19.73 20.20
CA ALA A 132 -24.66 20.06 19.36
C ALA A 132 -24.02 18.74 18.86
N SER A 133 -23.96 18.56 17.54
CA SER A 133 -23.29 17.42 16.93
C SER A 133 -21.82 17.44 17.32
N GLU A 134 -21.33 16.43 18.00
CA GLU A 134 -19.89 16.24 18.17
C GLU A 134 -19.22 16.32 16.81
N LYS A 135 -18.27 17.25 16.65
CA LYS A 135 -17.54 17.43 15.40
C LYS A 135 -16.77 16.16 15.11
N PHE A 136 -17.08 15.50 13.98
CA PHE A 136 -16.34 14.32 13.53
C PHE A 136 -14.84 14.60 13.49
N ALA A 137 -14.04 13.72 14.09
CA ALA A 137 -12.58 13.84 14.22
C ALA A 137 -11.86 12.84 13.31
N PRO A 138 -11.48 13.19 12.07
CA PRO A 138 -10.89 12.28 11.08
C PRO A 138 -9.64 11.56 11.58
N ARG A 139 -8.79 12.26 12.35
CA ARG A 139 -7.58 11.68 12.95
C ARG A 139 -7.90 10.53 13.90
N LYS A 140 -8.90 10.71 14.77
CA LYS A 140 -9.31 9.68 15.71
C LYS A 140 -9.87 8.46 14.99
N ALA A 141 -10.68 8.67 13.96
CA ALA A 141 -11.25 7.60 13.13
C ALA A 141 -10.17 6.84 12.35
N LEU A 142 -9.16 7.52 11.80
CA LEU A 142 -8.01 6.87 11.15
C LEU A 142 -7.20 6.00 12.12
N LEU A 143 -6.97 6.47 13.34
CA LEU A 143 -6.27 5.72 14.38
C LEU A 143 -7.09 4.51 14.86
N ALA A 144 -8.42 4.65 14.94
CA ALA A 144 -9.32 3.54 15.24
C ALA A 144 -9.28 2.49 14.10
N LEU A 145 -9.38 2.90 12.84
CA LEU A 145 -9.20 2.01 11.68
C LEU A 145 -7.85 1.29 11.72
N ALA A 146 -6.78 2.00 12.06
CA ALA A 146 -5.43 1.40 12.15
C ALA A 146 -5.30 0.37 13.26
N LYS A 147 -6.03 0.55 14.36
CA LYS A 147 -5.95 -0.28 15.55
C LYS A 147 -6.95 -1.42 15.55
N ASP A 148 -8.21 -1.08 15.27
CA ASP A 148 -9.35 -1.94 15.50
C ASP A 148 -9.99 -2.46 14.18
N GLY A 149 -9.48 -1.98 13.03
CA GLY A 149 -9.81 -2.50 11.69
C GLY A 149 -11.03 -1.86 11.05
N ILE A 150 -11.50 -2.47 9.96
CA ILE A 150 -12.53 -1.92 9.05
C ILE A 150 -13.91 -1.76 9.71
N SER A 151 -14.18 -2.46 10.82
CA SER A 151 -15.41 -2.32 11.61
C SER A 151 -15.67 -0.87 12.04
N GLU A 152 -14.60 -0.13 12.34
CA GLU A 152 -14.66 1.25 12.83
C GLU A 152 -15.16 2.25 11.78
N ILE A 153 -15.17 1.87 10.49
CA ILE A 153 -15.59 2.73 9.40
C ILE A 153 -16.90 2.29 8.73
N LYS A 154 -17.43 1.10 9.07
CA LYS A 154 -18.65 0.55 8.44
C LYS A 154 -19.91 1.39 8.66
N GLY A 155 -19.99 2.15 9.74
CA GLY A 155 -21.10 3.03 10.07
C GLY A 155 -20.90 4.50 9.72
N LEU A 156 -19.78 4.85 9.11
CA LEU A 156 -19.47 6.23 8.75
C LEU A 156 -20.14 6.61 7.43
N SER A 157 -20.60 7.86 7.36
CA SER A 157 -21.14 8.42 6.13
C SER A 157 -20.05 8.64 5.09
N GLU A 158 -20.44 8.75 3.82
CA GLU A 158 -19.53 9.08 2.72
C GLU A 158 -18.72 10.35 2.99
N GLU A 159 -19.37 11.39 3.52
CA GLU A 159 -18.72 12.65 3.89
C GLU A 159 -17.65 12.46 4.99
N GLN A 160 -17.93 11.60 5.97
CA GLN A 160 -16.96 11.29 7.04
C GLN A 160 -15.77 10.51 6.51
N LEU A 161 -16.00 9.56 5.62
CA LEU A 161 -14.95 8.79 4.95
C LEU A 161 -14.09 9.67 4.04
N SER A 162 -14.71 10.60 3.29
CA SER A 162 -14.00 11.60 2.49
C SER A 162 -13.11 12.50 3.37
N LYS A 163 -13.61 12.95 4.52
CA LYS A 163 -12.81 13.70 5.50
C LYS A 163 -11.61 12.89 6.02
N MET A 164 -11.75 11.57 6.19
CA MET A 164 -10.63 10.72 6.59
C MET A 164 -9.57 10.62 5.49
N ILE A 165 -9.94 10.44 4.22
CA ILE A 165 -9.02 10.41 3.07
C ILE A 165 -8.28 11.75 2.93
N HIS A 166 -9.01 12.86 2.96
CA HIS A 166 -8.40 14.19 2.87
C HIS A 166 -7.42 14.46 4.02
N TYR A 167 -7.79 14.07 5.25
CA TYR A 167 -6.91 14.21 6.40
C TYR A 167 -5.66 13.32 6.29
N ALA A 168 -5.81 12.09 5.81
CA ALA A 168 -4.69 11.18 5.60
C ALA A 168 -3.73 11.70 4.51
N ASN A 169 -4.29 12.23 3.41
CA ASN A 169 -3.53 12.87 2.34
C ASN A 169 -2.77 14.09 2.87
N ASP A 170 -3.45 14.99 3.59
CA ASP A 170 -2.79 16.16 4.17
C ASP A 170 -1.66 15.78 5.14
N ALA A 171 -1.89 14.80 5.99
CA ALA A 171 -0.86 14.30 6.90
C ALA A 171 0.33 13.67 6.17
N TYR A 172 0.07 12.93 5.09
CA TYR A 172 1.12 12.28 4.30
C TYR A 172 1.96 13.28 3.51
N TYR A 173 1.31 14.24 2.83
CA TYR A 173 2.00 15.17 1.93
C TYR A 173 2.54 16.41 2.63
N ASN A 174 1.91 16.88 3.70
CA ASN A 174 2.23 18.17 4.33
C ASN A 174 2.82 18.05 5.74
N LYS A 175 2.67 16.90 6.44
CA LYS A 175 3.04 16.72 7.86
C LYS A 175 3.77 15.39 8.07
N LYS A 176 3.36 14.66 9.09
CA LYS A 176 3.80 13.28 9.34
C LYS A 176 2.64 12.32 9.08
N PRO A 177 2.84 11.22 8.35
CA PRO A 177 1.81 10.22 8.16
C PRO A 177 1.21 9.75 9.50
N VAL A 178 -0.11 9.76 9.60
CA VAL A 178 -0.83 9.33 10.81
C VAL A 178 -1.08 7.83 10.80
N VAL A 179 -1.16 7.26 9.60
CA VAL A 179 -1.39 5.84 9.36
C VAL A 179 -0.38 5.31 8.33
N THR A 180 -0.20 4.00 8.30
CA THR A 180 0.64 3.34 7.30
C THR A 180 -0.05 3.32 5.94
N ASP A 181 0.72 3.16 4.86
CA ASP A 181 0.19 3.02 3.50
C ASP A 181 -0.86 1.90 3.41
N ASN A 182 -0.68 0.83 4.19
CA ASN A 182 -1.65 -0.26 4.27
C ASN A 182 -3.02 0.17 4.79
N VAL A 183 -3.07 0.97 5.84
CA VAL A 183 -4.32 1.48 6.42
C VAL A 183 -4.98 2.47 5.47
N TYR A 184 -4.19 3.30 4.82
CA TYR A 184 -4.67 4.21 3.78
C TYR A 184 -5.29 3.44 2.60
N ASP A 185 -4.61 2.41 2.11
CA ASP A 185 -5.12 1.56 1.02
C ASP A 185 -6.44 0.87 1.39
N ILE A 186 -6.56 0.37 2.64
CA ILE A 186 -7.81 -0.22 3.16
C ILE A 186 -8.96 0.79 3.13
N LEU A 187 -8.72 2.01 3.63
CA LEU A 187 -9.72 3.07 3.61
C LEU A 187 -10.13 3.42 2.18
N LYS A 188 -9.16 3.59 1.29
CA LYS A 188 -9.39 3.90 -0.11
C LYS A 188 -10.17 2.79 -0.82
N GLU A 189 -9.79 1.53 -0.64
CA GLU A 189 -10.50 0.38 -1.21
C GLU A 189 -11.95 0.27 -0.66
N TYR A 190 -12.15 0.58 0.62
CA TYR A 190 -13.48 0.60 1.23
C TYR A 190 -14.37 1.67 0.61
N ILE A 191 -13.85 2.89 0.45
CA ILE A 191 -14.61 3.99 -0.18
C ILE A 191 -14.90 3.64 -1.64
N GLN A 192 -13.92 3.19 -2.41
CA GLN A 192 -14.08 2.83 -3.82
C GLN A 192 -15.13 1.73 -4.04
N ARG A 193 -15.28 0.83 -3.07
CA ARG A 193 -16.28 -0.25 -3.16
C ARG A 193 -17.69 0.22 -2.82
N ASN A 194 -17.85 1.07 -1.81
CA ASN A 194 -19.15 1.48 -1.32
C ASN A 194 -19.64 2.78 -1.96
N TYR A 195 -18.72 3.61 -2.44
CA TYR A 195 -18.96 4.92 -3.07
C TYR A 195 -18.03 5.08 -4.27
N PRO A 196 -18.28 4.37 -5.39
CA PRO A 196 -17.36 4.34 -6.54
C PRO A 196 -17.16 5.72 -7.20
N ASP A 197 -18.13 6.61 -7.09
CA ASP A 197 -18.10 7.97 -7.66
C ASP A 197 -17.54 9.01 -6.69
N ASN A 198 -17.03 8.59 -5.53
CA ASN A 198 -16.50 9.50 -4.53
C ASN A 198 -15.25 10.23 -5.02
N ILE A 199 -15.33 11.55 -5.11
CA ILE A 199 -14.26 12.42 -5.64
C ILE A 199 -12.98 12.32 -4.80
N ALA A 200 -13.08 12.15 -3.49
CA ALA A 200 -11.92 12.12 -2.59
C ALA A 200 -10.92 10.98 -2.90
N ILE A 201 -11.36 9.91 -3.57
CA ILE A 201 -10.47 8.81 -3.97
C ILE A 201 -9.76 9.05 -5.31
N THR A 202 -10.29 9.94 -6.14
CA THR A 202 -9.71 10.33 -7.43
C THR A 202 -8.79 11.54 -7.28
N GLU A 203 -9.04 12.38 -6.28
CA GLU A 203 -8.16 13.48 -5.92
C GLU A 203 -6.85 12.92 -5.33
N VAL A 204 -5.76 13.12 -6.07
CA VAL A 204 -4.42 12.72 -5.62
C VAL A 204 -3.71 13.92 -5.02
N GLY A 205 -3.44 13.86 -3.72
CA GLY A 205 -2.69 14.90 -3.00
C GLY A 205 -3.54 15.70 -2.03
N ALA A 206 -2.88 16.61 -1.33
CA ALA A 206 -3.50 17.60 -0.44
C ALA A 206 -3.47 18.98 -1.10
N PRO A 207 -4.30 19.95 -0.66
CA PRO A 207 -4.19 21.35 -1.07
C PRO A 207 -2.76 21.87 -0.93
N VAL A 208 -2.37 22.78 -1.82
CA VAL A 208 -1.01 23.35 -1.85
C VAL A 208 -0.73 24.10 -0.55
N GLU A 209 0.19 23.59 0.27
CA GLU A 209 0.78 24.31 1.40
C GLU A 209 2.13 24.93 1.01
N LYS A 210 2.66 25.82 1.86
CA LYS A 210 3.89 26.60 1.63
C LYS A 210 5.00 25.80 0.92
N ASN A 211 5.57 26.38 -0.15
CA ASN A 211 6.65 25.89 -1.00
C ASN A 211 6.28 24.83 -2.04
N LYS A 212 5.00 24.57 -2.29
CA LYS A 212 4.58 23.76 -3.44
C LYS A 212 4.33 24.65 -4.66
N VAL A 213 4.72 24.11 -5.82
CA VAL A 213 4.53 24.74 -7.13
C VAL A 213 3.62 23.89 -7.99
N ALA A 214 2.92 24.48 -8.93
CA ALA A 214 2.21 23.74 -9.97
C ALA A 214 3.22 23.01 -10.85
N LEU A 215 2.94 21.74 -11.16
CA LEU A 215 3.75 20.96 -12.08
C LEU A 215 3.36 21.26 -13.52
N PRO A 216 4.34 21.39 -14.44
CA PRO A 216 4.04 21.60 -15.84
C PRO A 216 3.37 20.40 -16.50
N TYR A 217 3.59 19.21 -15.97
CA TYR A 217 2.97 17.96 -16.43
C TYR A 217 2.45 17.11 -15.28
N TYR A 218 1.41 16.35 -15.57
CA TYR A 218 0.76 15.46 -14.63
C TYR A 218 1.70 14.35 -14.12
N MET A 219 1.84 14.19 -12.81
CA MET A 219 2.66 13.17 -12.14
C MET A 219 1.81 12.20 -11.29
N GLY A 220 0.68 11.77 -11.79
CA GLY A 220 -0.19 10.82 -11.08
C GLY A 220 0.43 9.43 -10.89
N SER A 221 -0.25 8.62 -10.08
CA SER A 221 0.14 7.22 -9.88
C SER A 221 -0.10 6.40 -11.14
N MET A 222 0.84 5.53 -11.45
CA MET A 222 0.65 4.53 -12.50
C MET A 222 -0.36 3.45 -12.07
N GLU A 223 -1.09 2.90 -13.05
CA GLU A 223 -2.01 1.80 -12.82
C GLU A 223 -1.26 0.55 -12.35
N LYS A 224 -1.79 -0.10 -11.29
CA LYS A 224 -1.19 -1.33 -10.75
C LYS A 224 -1.82 -2.55 -11.42
N ILE A 225 -1.02 -3.28 -12.19
CA ILE A 225 -1.42 -4.56 -12.79
C ILE A 225 -0.97 -5.68 -11.85
N LYS A 226 -1.93 -6.27 -11.13
CA LYS A 226 -1.64 -7.41 -10.24
C LYS A 226 -1.66 -8.70 -11.08
N PRO A 227 -0.70 -9.64 -10.89
CA PRO A 227 -0.80 -10.99 -11.42
C PRO A 227 -2.11 -11.64 -10.94
N ASP A 228 -2.57 -12.68 -11.61
CA ASP A 228 -3.73 -13.53 -11.21
C ASP A 228 -5.11 -12.86 -11.20
N THR A 229 -5.23 -11.59 -11.60
CA THR A 229 -6.50 -10.86 -11.66
C THR A 229 -7.06 -10.71 -13.07
N GLY A 230 -6.40 -11.26 -14.07
CA GLY A 230 -6.69 -11.00 -15.48
C GLY A 230 -6.40 -9.54 -15.91
N ALA A 231 -5.80 -8.73 -15.03
CA ALA A 231 -5.53 -7.32 -15.27
C ALA A 231 -4.54 -7.11 -16.41
N LEU A 232 -3.51 -7.97 -16.54
CA LEU A 232 -2.55 -7.92 -17.64
C LEU A 232 -3.25 -8.16 -18.98
N ALA A 233 -4.16 -9.13 -19.05
CA ALA A 233 -4.92 -9.42 -20.28
C ALA A 233 -5.81 -8.24 -20.68
N ARG A 234 -6.50 -7.61 -19.72
CA ARG A 234 -7.30 -6.40 -19.96
C ARG A 234 -6.43 -5.22 -20.44
N TRP A 235 -5.28 -5.03 -19.82
CA TRP A 235 -4.34 -3.98 -20.19
C TRP A 235 -3.79 -4.21 -21.61
N LYS A 236 -3.42 -5.43 -21.97
CA LYS A 236 -2.97 -5.80 -23.34
C LYS A 236 -4.05 -5.59 -24.42
N LYS A 237 -5.34 -5.66 -24.07
CA LYS A 237 -6.42 -5.32 -25.02
C LYS A 237 -6.38 -3.83 -25.38
N LYS A 238 -6.07 -2.96 -24.42
CA LYS A 238 -5.99 -1.50 -24.62
C LYS A 238 -4.66 -1.07 -25.26
N HIS A 239 -3.57 -1.72 -24.88
CA HIS A 239 -2.22 -1.33 -25.26
C HIS A 239 -1.54 -2.45 -26.08
N LYS A 240 -1.26 -2.16 -27.33
CA LYS A 240 -0.60 -3.12 -28.24
C LYS A 240 0.91 -2.94 -28.19
N GLY A 241 1.65 -4.08 -28.29
CA GLY A 241 3.11 -4.05 -28.34
C GLY A 241 3.67 -3.45 -29.65
N PRO A 242 4.98 -3.28 -29.71
CA PRO A 242 5.97 -3.77 -28.73
C PRO A 242 5.91 -3.03 -27.41
N TYR A 243 6.27 -3.74 -26.32
CA TYR A 243 6.25 -3.22 -24.96
C TYR A 243 7.66 -2.91 -24.46
N VAL A 244 7.80 -1.85 -23.69
CA VAL A 244 8.99 -1.58 -22.91
C VAL A 244 8.71 -1.98 -21.45
N VAL A 245 9.55 -2.87 -20.94
CA VAL A 245 9.55 -3.27 -19.52
C VAL A 245 10.72 -2.56 -18.87
N SER A 246 10.47 -1.87 -17.77
CA SER A 246 11.52 -1.16 -17.02
C SER A 246 11.43 -1.48 -15.52
N ALA A 247 12.57 -1.46 -14.84
CA ALA A 247 12.62 -1.67 -13.40
C ALA A 247 11.95 -0.50 -12.66
N LYS A 248 11.06 -0.82 -11.71
CA LYS A 248 10.49 0.19 -10.83
C LYS A 248 11.40 0.38 -9.62
N LEU A 249 12.07 1.52 -9.58
CA LEU A 249 12.96 1.87 -8.48
C LEU A 249 12.18 2.30 -7.24
N ASP A 250 12.81 2.16 -6.09
CA ASP A 250 12.28 2.58 -4.79
C ASP A 250 12.97 3.86 -4.32
N GLY A 251 12.50 4.98 -4.77
CA GLY A 251 12.99 6.31 -4.47
C GLY A 251 11.86 7.33 -4.35
N MET A 252 12.11 8.53 -4.83
CA MET A 252 11.15 9.62 -4.87
C MET A 252 10.99 10.12 -6.29
N SER A 253 9.78 10.10 -6.83
CA SER A 253 9.52 10.54 -8.20
C SER A 253 9.79 12.02 -8.39
N ILE A 254 10.56 12.36 -9.41
CA ILE A 254 10.93 13.72 -9.79
C ILE A 254 10.78 13.94 -11.29
N MET A 255 10.67 15.21 -11.65
CA MET A 255 10.58 15.65 -13.03
C MET A 255 11.62 16.76 -13.26
N TYR A 256 12.43 16.61 -14.29
CA TYR A 256 13.39 17.62 -14.73
C TYR A 256 12.93 18.22 -16.04
N SER A 257 12.94 19.54 -16.13
CA SER A 257 12.56 20.29 -17.34
C SER A 257 13.57 21.39 -17.64
N THR A 258 13.83 21.58 -18.93
CA THR A 258 14.63 22.69 -19.47
C THR A 258 13.83 23.56 -20.45
N GLU A 259 12.52 23.44 -20.40
CA GLU A 259 11.62 24.23 -21.25
C GLU A 259 11.70 25.71 -20.91
N ASN A 260 11.48 26.53 -21.94
CA ASN A 260 11.53 28.00 -21.84
C ASN A 260 12.90 28.56 -21.38
N GLY A 261 13.99 27.83 -21.62
CA GLY A 261 15.34 28.25 -21.26
C GLY A 261 15.66 28.15 -19.76
N GLU A 262 14.76 27.60 -18.94
CA GLU A 262 14.95 27.46 -17.50
C GLU A 262 15.12 26.00 -17.08
N LYS A 263 16.20 25.72 -16.34
CA LYS A 263 16.39 24.40 -15.72
C LYS A 263 15.59 24.31 -14.43
N ARG A 264 14.60 23.44 -14.41
CA ARG A 264 13.71 23.22 -13.25
C ARG A 264 13.68 21.76 -12.84
N LEU A 265 13.65 21.51 -11.55
CA LEU A 265 13.50 20.18 -10.96
C LEU A 265 12.35 20.19 -9.98
N TYR A 266 11.44 19.24 -10.14
CA TYR A 266 10.23 19.16 -9.33
C TYR A 266 10.11 17.79 -8.66
N SER A 267 9.67 17.76 -7.39
CA SER A 267 9.20 16.52 -6.79
C SER A 267 7.74 16.28 -7.16
N ARG A 268 7.33 15.02 -7.08
CA ARG A 268 5.93 14.67 -6.99
C ARG A 268 5.42 14.97 -5.57
N GLY A 269 4.49 15.93 -5.42
CA GLY A 269 3.76 16.16 -4.17
C GLY A 269 2.33 15.67 -4.28
N GLY A 270 1.72 15.82 -5.46
CA GLY A 270 0.44 15.30 -5.89
C GLY A 270 0.48 14.96 -7.36
N ALA A 271 -0.68 14.91 -8.01
CA ALA A 271 -0.73 14.68 -9.45
C ALA A 271 -0.31 15.91 -10.27
N THR A 272 -0.63 17.11 -9.76
CA THR A 272 -0.50 18.40 -10.44
C THR A 272 0.33 19.42 -9.66
N ASN A 273 0.86 19.07 -8.50
CA ASN A 273 1.68 19.96 -7.67
C ASN A 273 2.84 19.19 -7.01
N GLY A 274 3.93 19.89 -6.71
CA GLY A 274 5.13 19.33 -6.11
C GLY A 274 5.98 20.38 -5.42
N LEU A 275 7.16 19.99 -4.96
CA LEU A 275 8.17 20.92 -4.44
C LEU A 275 9.08 21.37 -5.58
N ASP A 276 9.53 22.61 -5.58
CA ASP A 276 10.64 23.06 -6.40
C ASP A 276 11.95 22.58 -5.77
N LEU A 277 12.66 21.72 -6.48
CA LEU A 277 13.94 21.13 -6.11
C LEU A 277 15.09 21.67 -6.99
N SER A 278 14.90 22.75 -7.73
CA SER A 278 15.88 23.25 -8.72
C SER A 278 17.25 23.56 -8.09
N HIS A 279 17.28 23.86 -6.80
CA HIS A 279 18.51 24.02 -6.04
C HIS A 279 19.40 22.78 -5.97
N MET A 280 18.87 21.58 -6.27
CA MET A 280 19.62 20.32 -6.30
C MET A 280 20.27 20.05 -7.66
N ILE A 281 19.88 20.75 -8.73
CA ILE A 281 20.36 20.54 -10.11
C ILE A 281 21.90 20.49 -10.19
N PRO A 282 22.68 21.39 -9.56
CA PRO A 282 24.13 21.37 -9.65
C PRO A 282 24.82 20.12 -9.04
N TYR A 283 24.07 19.32 -8.31
CA TYR A 283 24.60 18.14 -7.60
C TYR A 283 24.16 16.81 -8.23
N LEU A 284 23.30 16.87 -9.25
CA LEU A 284 22.75 15.70 -9.93
C LEU A 284 23.32 15.59 -11.35
N LYS A 285 23.56 14.35 -11.80
CA LYS A 285 23.87 14.11 -13.21
C LYS A 285 22.58 14.15 -14.02
N LEU A 286 22.38 15.22 -14.78
CA LEU A 286 21.20 15.49 -15.59
C LEU A 286 21.62 15.74 -17.06
N PRO A 287 20.76 15.45 -18.05
CA PRO A 287 21.02 15.81 -19.46
C PRO A 287 21.16 17.34 -19.62
N ASP A 288 22.16 17.75 -20.37
CA ASP A 288 22.33 19.15 -20.76
C ASP A 288 21.77 19.36 -22.16
N VAL A 289 20.46 19.30 -22.28
CA VAL A 289 19.70 19.44 -23.53
C VAL A 289 18.60 20.46 -23.28
N GLU A 290 18.38 21.36 -24.23
CA GLU A 290 17.33 22.36 -24.16
C GLU A 290 15.97 21.80 -24.58
N ASP A 291 14.93 22.43 -24.09
CA ASP A 291 13.52 22.18 -24.45
C ASP A 291 13.06 20.73 -24.22
N ILE A 292 13.50 20.11 -23.10
CA ILE A 292 13.13 18.76 -22.71
C ILE A 292 12.36 18.73 -21.40
N THR A 293 11.55 17.69 -21.23
CA THR A 293 11.00 17.30 -19.92
C THR A 293 11.06 15.79 -19.77
N ILE A 294 11.69 15.33 -18.69
CA ILE A 294 11.87 13.92 -18.36
C ILE A 294 11.39 13.61 -16.95
N ARG A 295 10.91 12.39 -16.74
CA ARG A 295 10.60 11.85 -15.42
C ARG A 295 11.64 10.83 -15.01
N GLY A 296 11.89 10.78 -13.71
CA GLY A 296 12.79 9.82 -13.12
C GLY A 296 12.49 9.59 -11.65
N GLU A 297 13.28 8.72 -11.07
CA GLU A 297 13.28 8.46 -9.63
C GLU A 297 14.57 9.01 -9.05
N LEU A 298 14.45 9.86 -8.03
CA LEU A 298 15.59 10.29 -7.22
C LEU A 298 15.90 9.17 -6.22
N ILE A 299 17.10 8.64 -6.32
CA ILE A 299 17.57 7.52 -5.47
C ILE A 299 18.94 7.82 -4.86
N ILE A 300 19.28 7.05 -3.85
CA ILE A 300 20.68 6.86 -3.45
C ILE A 300 21.06 5.40 -3.74
N PRO A 301 22.21 5.12 -4.40
CA PRO A 301 22.66 3.75 -4.60
C PRO A 301 22.77 3.01 -3.27
N ILE A 302 22.27 1.78 -3.19
CA ILE A 302 22.19 1.05 -1.93
C ILE A 302 23.55 0.81 -1.29
N ALA A 303 24.59 0.62 -2.10
CA ALA A 303 25.97 0.49 -1.61
C ALA A 303 26.44 1.78 -0.93
N VAL A 304 26.14 2.95 -1.51
CA VAL A 304 26.50 4.26 -0.94
C VAL A 304 25.70 4.49 0.36
N PHE A 305 24.40 4.21 0.36
CA PHE A 305 23.56 4.30 1.54
C PHE A 305 24.09 3.42 2.67
N ASN A 306 24.38 2.16 2.39
CA ASN A 306 24.87 1.21 3.39
C ASN A 306 26.22 1.65 3.98
N LYS A 307 27.14 2.14 3.13
CA LYS A 307 28.47 2.60 3.55
C LYS A 307 28.44 3.88 4.37
N LYS A 308 27.63 4.86 3.96
CA LYS A 308 27.69 6.22 4.53
C LYS A 308 26.60 6.55 5.54
N TYR A 309 25.39 5.97 5.41
CA TYR A 309 24.19 6.46 6.08
C TYR A 309 23.40 5.43 6.88
N LYS A 310 23.62 4.14 6.63
CA LYS A 310 22.99 3.07 7.42
C LYS A 310 23.36 3.22 8.91
N GLY A 311 22.35 3.15 9.78
CA GLY A 311 22.56 3.34 11.23
C GLY A 311 22.62 4.80 11.71
N LYS A 312 22.59 5.79 10.81
CA LYS A 312 22.61 7.22 11.16
C LYS A 312 21.22 7.85 11.23
N GLY A 313 20.22 7.13 11.75
CA GLY A 313 18.87 7.64 11.97
C GLY A 313 17.93 7.51 10.76
N TYR A 314 18.41 7.02 9.61
CA TYR A 314 17.59 6.78 8.44
C TYR A 314 17.08 5.33 8.39
N LYS A 315 15.77 5.15 8.25
CA LYS A 315 15.14 3.81 8.24
C LYS A 315 15.41 3.03 6.93
N SER A 316 15.55 3.73 5.80
CA SER A 316 15.81 3.15 4.48
C SER A 316 16.46 4.16 3.54
N ALA A 317 16.98 3.70 2.41
CA ALA A 317 17.50 4.54 1.33
C ALA A 317 16.43 5.53 0.81
N ARG A 318 15.20 5.07 0.59
CA ARG A 318 14.06 5.93 0.21
C ARG A 318 13.77 7.00 1.28
N ASN A 319 13.79 6.62 2.56
CA ASN A 319 13.55 7.56 3.65
C ASN A 319 14.65 8.63 3.75
N PHE A 320 15.91 8.26 3.46
CA PHE A 320 17.02 9.20 3.32
C PHE A 320 16.73 10.23 2.21
N VAL A 321 16.40 9.77 1.01
CA VAL A 321 16.10 10.64 -0.14
C VAL A 321 14.96 11.61 0.19
N GLY A 322 13.86 11.12 0.76
CA GLY A 322 12.72 11.97 1.18
C GLY A 322 13.13 13.03 2.20
N GLY A 323 14.02 12.69 3.13
CA GLY A 323 14.60 13.65 4.09
C GLY A 323 15.45 14.73 3.41
N MET A 324 16.24 14.34 2.41
CA MET A 324 17.12 15.26 1.66
C MET A 324 16.32 16.25 0.79
N MET A 325 15.22 15.81 0.17
CA MET A 325 14.33 16.68 -0.61
C MET A 325 13.67 17.77 0.27
N ASN A 326 13.43 17.48 1.53
CA ASN A 326 12.84 18.42 2.49
C ASN A 326 13.90 19.23 3.26
N SER A 327 15.19 18.96 3.07
CA SER A 327 16.27 19.70 3.71
C SER A 327 16.47 21.06 3.02
N LYS A 328 16.27 22.15 3.76
CA LYS A 328 16.36 23.53 3.24
C LYS A 328 17.80 23.97 2.89
N GLY A 329 18.46 23.27 1.96
CA GLY A 329 19.74 23.71 1.40
C GLY A 329 20.99 23.49 2.25
N ARG A 330 20.92 22.81 3.38
CA ARG A 330 22.06 22.63 4.31
C ARG A 330 22.87 21.34 4.10
N GLU A 331 22.45 20.47 3.18
CA GLU A 331 22.98 19.10 3.07
C GLU A 331 23.61 18.80 1.69
N THR A 332 24.27 19.80 1.10
CA THR A 332 24.81 19.73 -0.29
C THR A 332 25.78 18.57 -0.51
N SER A 333 26.56 18.21 0.50
CA SER A 333 27.47 17.06 0.42
C SER A 333 26.74 15.73 0.25
N LYS A 334 25.55 15.61 0.82
CA LYS A 334 24.72 14.41 0.74
C LYS A 334 23.94 14.32 -0.58
N TRP A 335 23.63 15.46 -1.21
CA TRP A 335 22.95 15.48 -2.51
C TRP A 335 23.81 14.89 -3.62
N LYS A 336 25.13 15.04 -3.56
CA LYS A 336 26.09 14.44 -4.50
C LYS A 336 26.10 12.90 -4.48
N ASP A 337 25.58 12.31 -3.43
CA ASP A 337 25.46 10.85 -3.29
C ASP A 337 24.17 10.29 -3.88
N MET A 338 23.28 11.17 -4.39
CA MET A 338 22.01 10.79 -5.02
C MET A 338 22.11 10.85 -6.54
N ASN A 339 21.25 10.09 -7.20
CA ASN A 339 21.12 10.07 -8.65
C ASN A 339 19.65 10.25 -9.07
N MET A 340 19.43 11.00 -10.15
CA MET A 340 18.19 10.89 -10.90
C MET A 340 18.34 9.76 -11.91
N VAL A 341 17.49 8.74 -11.80
CA VAL A 341 17.42 7.65 -12.77
C VAL A 341 16.14 7.82 -13.59
N ALA A 342 16.30 8.17 -14.86
CA ALA A 342 15.20 8.51 -15.76
C ALA A 342 14.49 7.26 -16.29
N TYR A 343 13.17 7.32 -16.38
CA TYR A 343 12.33 6.23 -16.89
C TYR A 343 11.32 6.68 -17.97
N GLU A 344 11.20 7.99 -18.23
CA GLU A 344 10.25 8.51 -19.21
C GLU A 344 10.72 9.84 -19.80
N VAL A 345 10.49 10.04 -21.10
CA VAL A 345 10.60 11.33 -21.78
C VAL A 345 9.20 11.84 -22.08
N ILE A 346 8.84 13.00 -21.52
CA ILE A 346 7.57 13.66 -21.80
C ILE A 346 7.71 14.53 -23.04
N LYS A 347 8.81 15.28 -23.09
CA LYS A 347 9.17 16.14 -24.22
C LYS A 347 10.64 15.93 -24.58
N PRO A 348 10.95 15.69 -25.87
CA PRO A 348 10.04 15.56 -27.01
C PRO A 348 9.14 14.31 -26.92
N GLU A 349 8.00 14.34 -27.61
CA GLU A 349 7.09 13.20 -27.66
C GLU A 349 7.72 12.05 -28.47
N LEU A 350 7.99 10.94 -27.79
CA LEU A 350 8.69 9.78 -28.36
C LEU A 350 7.94 8.48 -28.01
N LYS A 351 8.01 7.52 -28.93
CA LYS A 351 7.55 6.14 -28.61
C LYS A 351 8.37 5.57 -27.46
N PRO A 352 7.79 4.74 -26.56
CA PRO A 352 8.48 4.24 -25.35
C PRO A 352 9.87 3.62 -25.63
N SER A 353 10.03 2.84 -26.69
CA SER A 353 11.32 2.23 -27.06
C SER A 353 12.35 3.26 -27.55
N ALA A 354 11.90 4.39 -28.10
CA ALA A 354 12.78 5.48 -28.50
C ALA A 354 13.19 6.34 -27.30
N GLN A 355 12.32 6.47 -26.30
CA GLN A 355 12.60 7.25 -25.09
C GLN A 355 13.84 6.74 -24.35
N MET A 356 13.98 5.43 -24.15
CA MET A 356 15.12 4.85 -23.43
C MET A 356 16.43 5.13 -24.16
N ARG A 357 16.49 4.88 -25.47
CA ARG A 357 17.68 5.19 -26.29
C ARG A 357 18.00 6.68 -26.31
N TRP A 358 16.97 7.52 -26.35
CA TRP A 358 17.14 8.97 -26.32
C TRP A 358 17.76 9.43 -25.00
N LEU A 359 17.28 8.91 -23.87
CA LEU A 359 17.81 9.21 -22.54
C LEU A 359 19.30 8.83 -22.43
N GLU A 360 19.65 7.63 -22.86
CA GLU A 360 21.03 7.12 -22.85
C GLU A 360 21.95 7.98 -23.73
N LYS A 361 21.52 8.28 -24.97
CA LYS A 361 22.27 9.12 -25.92
C LYS A 361 22.55 10.52 -25.36
N ASN A 362 21.63 11.06 -24.57
CA ASN A 362 21.77 12.39 -23.98
C ASN A 362 22.38 12.37 -22.55
N GLY A 363 23.02 11.27 -22.17
CA GLY A 363 23.80 11.18 -20.94
C GLY A 363 22.98 11.07 -19.63
N ALA A 364 21.67 10.83 -19.72
CA ALA A 364 20.85 10.52 -18.55
C ALA A 364 21.22 9.15 -17.99
N ILE A 365 21.17 9.00 -16.67
CA ILE A 365 21.17 7.68 -16.05
C ILE A 365 19.78 7.09 -16.28
N THR A 366 19.69 5.98 -17.01
CA THR A 366 18.40 5.34 -17.33
C THR A 366 18.12 4.14 -16.43
N VAL A 367 16.85 3.89 -16.20
CA VAL A 367 16.39 2.68 -15.52
C VAL A 367 16.69 1.45 -16.38
N LYS A 368 17.03 0.33 -15.73
CA LYS A 368 17.20 -0.95 -16.41
C LYS A 368 15.92 -1.30 -17.18
N ASN A 369 16.04 -1.56 -18.47
CA ASN A 369 14.89 -1.73 -19.35
C ASN A 369 15.14 -2.78 -20.44
N THR A 370 14.06 -3.27 -21.03
CA THR A 370 14.08 -4.15 -22.19
C THR A 370 12.83 -3.95 -23.04
N THR A 371 12.96 -4.13 -24.36
CA THR A 371 11.83 -4.08 -25.28
C THR A 371 11.47 -5.49 -25.73
N THR A 372 10.18 -5.82 -25.68
CA THR A 372 9.67 -7.14 -26.07
C THR A 372 8.37 -7.02 -26.86
N LYS A 373 8.15 -7.98 -27.79
CA LYS A 373 6.90 -8.04 -28.56
C LYS A 373 5.72 -8.57 -27.74
N ASN A 374 6.00 -9.45 -26.77
CA ASN A 374 4.98 -10.08 -25.95
C ASN A 374 5.35 -10.03 -24.48
N ILE A 375 4.32 -9.93 -23.64
CA ILE A 375 4.44 -10.01 -22.18
C ILE A 375 3.40 -10.99 -21.62
N SER A 376 3.82 -11.77 -20.65
CA SER A 376 2.98 -12.62 -19.79
C SER A 376 3.41 -12.46 -18.33
N ASN A 377 2.64 -12.97 -17.40
CA ASN A 377 3.03 -12.97 -15.97
C ASN A 377 4.35 -13.71 -15.76
N GLU A 378 4.55 -14.84 -16.45
CA GLU A 378 5.76 -15.67 -16.39
C GLU A 378 6.97 -14.92 -16.94
N SER A 379 6.85 -14.31 -18.14
CA SER A 379 7.95 -13.56 -18.75
C SER A 379 8.34 -12.34 -17.93
N LEU A 380 7.37 -11.62 -17.35
CA LEU A 380 7.62 -10.48 -16.47
C LEU A 380 8.28 -10.93 -15.15
N SER A 381 7.85 -12.05 -14.59
CA SER A 381 8.45 -12.64 -13.40
C SER A 381 9.90 -13.05 -13.64
N LYS A 382 10.20 -13.68 -14.80
CA LYS A 382 11.55 -14.05 -15.19
C LYS A 382 12.45 -12.80 -15.29
N ILE A 383 12.01 -11.77 -16.01
CA ILE A 383 12.75 -10.49 -16.12
C ILE A 383 13.04 -9.91 -14.73
N LEU A 384 12.06 -9.94 -13.82
CA LEU A 384 12.22 -9.41 -12.47
C LEU A 384 13.28 -10.20 -11.67
N VAL A 385 13.28 -11.53 -11.78
CA VAL A 385 14.27 -12.40 -11.12
C VAL A 385 15.66 -12.14 -11.69
N ASP A 386 15.81 -12.11 -13.01
CA ASP A 386 17.07 -11.85 -13.68
C ASP A 386 17.65 -10.46 -13.31
N TRP A 387 16.78 -9.46 -13.13
CA TRP A 387 17.21 -8.12 -12.75
C TRP A 387 17.55 -7.97 -11.27
N ARG A 388 17.07 -8.86 -10.41
CA ARG A 388 17.42 -8.88 -8.98
C ARG A 388 18.76 -9.57 -8.71
N SER A 389 19.15 -10.52 -9.56
CA SER A 389 20.39 -11.29 -9.43
C SER A 389 21.59 -10.62 -10.12
N SER A 390 21.38 -9.56 -10.87
CA SER A 390 22.40 -8.74 -11.55
C SER A 390 22.50 -7.36 -10.90
#